data_e7bf0030938d500887cfec85f02bed08
#
_entry.id   e7bf0030938d500887cfec85f02bed08
#
_cell.length_a   1.000
_cell.length_b   1.000
_cell.length_c   1.000
_cell.angle_alpha   90.00
_cell.angle_beta   90.00
_cell.angle_gamma   90.00
#
_symmetry.space_group_name_H-M   'P 1'
#
loop_
_entity.id
_entity.type
_entity.pdbx_description
1 polymer ?
#
loop_
_entity_poly.entity_id
_entity_poly.type
_entity_poly.pdbx_seq_one_letter_code
_entity_poly.pdbx_strand_id
1 'polypeptide(L)'
;MRSLIKLLLVMVPMGTMAQSGDKVPLVMNAENTFAKYAKPTLPAIEKLPEIKELPNPLQGVKKYKDWGKRRAEIAAQIMHYGIGEKPAVKPEQVKARMDGDTLIVDVTVNGQTLTLRSEIRYPQTGQAPYAVMIGTSGISLPRQLFNDRPIATMVFHEKQVNDYGQFGRHHERGEHNFDRLYPDLKDNGAYSEWAWGLSRIIDGLQQLGPEVTKIDTKHIGVTGCSYAGKMALYCGAFDERVALTIAQEPGGGGAAAWRVSHTLEGVEDLDHTDYHWFLESQRTNFAGDSVYLLPYDQHELCALVFPRALLLLGNPDYKWLADKAMLPSAQAARKVWEQFGVADRMGWSIVDGHGHCQLPESQWPEVQAFIDKFLLGRTADTSDIRIVKTDKF
;
A
#
# COMPACT_ATOMS: atom_id res chain seq x y z
N MET A 1 18.05 64.80 31.97
CA MET A 1 17.05 64.15 31.16
C MET A 1 17.51 62.74 30.80
N ARG A 2 17.03 61.74 31.51
CA ARG A 2 17.39 60.31 31.29
C ARG A 2 16.25 59.68 30.48
N SER A 3 16.55 59.26 29.24
CA SER A 3 15.57 58.61 28.35
C SER A 3 15.55 57.12 28.71
N LEU A 4 14.38 56.63 29.11
CA LEU A 4 14.08 55.18 29.29
C LEU A 4 13.68 54.58 27.95
N ILE A 5 14.52 53.67 27.45
CA ILE A 5 14.16 52.81 26.32
C ILE A 5 13.35 51.64 26.88
N LYS A 6 12.07 51.53 26.55
CA LYS A 6 11.23 50.38 26.84
C LYS A 6 11.51 49.27 25.81
N LEU A 7 12.11 48.17 26.25
CA LEU A 7 12.26 46.97 25.47
C LEU A 7 10.92 46.23 25.40
N LEU A 8 10.34 46.18 24.23
CA LEU A 8 9.12 45.43 23.98
C LEU A 8 9.49 43.93 23.72
N LEU A 9 9.20 43.07 24.68
CA LEU A 9 9.37 41.63 24.53
C LEU A 9 8.20 41.12 23.68
N VAL A 10 8.47 40.73 22.43
CA VAL A 10 7.48 40.04 21.58
C VAL A 10 7.48 38.57 22.00
N MET A 11 6.44 38.17 22.72
CA MET A 11 6.18 36.74 22.95
C MET A 11 5.70 36.10 21.65
N VAL A 12 6.53 35.26 21.07
CA VAL A 12 6.12 34.32 20.01
C VAL A 12 5.27 33.23 20.68
N PRO A 13 4.04 32.95 20.26
CA PRO A 13 3.28 31.87 20.83
C PRO A 13 3.94 30.54 20.47
N MET A 14 4.44 29.83 21.50
CA MET A 14 4.81 28.43 21.37
C MET A 14 3.58 27.66 20.92
N GLY A 15 3.66 27.09 19.71
CA GLY A 15 2.62 26.19 19.20
C GLY A 15 2.38 25.08 20.23
N THR A 16 1.13 24.91 20.60
CA THR A 16 0.65 23.85 21.46
C THR A 16 1.04 22.51 20.86
N MET A 17 2.01 21.82 21.48
CA MET A 17 2.25 20.41 21.22
C MET A 17 0.95 19.65 21.48
N ALA A 18 0.47 18.93 20.46
CA ALA A 18 -0.68 18.07 20.58
C ALA A 18 -0.43 17.09 21.73
N GLN A 19 -1.32 17.06 22.71
CA GLN A 19 -1.30 16.09 23.77
C GLN A 19 -1.43 14.68 23.15
N SER A 20 -0.40 13.85 23.29
CA SER A 20 -0.36 12.45 22.92
C SER A 20 -1.30 11.64 23.82
N GLY A 21 -2.59 11.58 23.46
CA GLY A 21 -3.57 10.80 24.24
C GLY A 21 -3.62 9.32 23.90
N ASP A 22 -3.53 8.96 22.62
CA ASP A 22 -3.67 7.57 22.18
C ASP A 22 -2.39 7.10 21.47
N LYS A 23 -1.80 6.00 21.98
CA LYS A 23 -0.69 5.35 21.26
C LYS A 23 -1.20 4.82 19.92
N VAL A 24 -0.73 5.42 18.85
CA VAL A 24 -1.03 4.98 17.48
C VAL A 24 -0.25 3.69 17.19
N PRO A 25 -0.90 2.52 17.01
CA PRO A 25 -0.20 1.26 16.81
C PRO A 25 0.57 1.24 15.49
N LEU A 26 1.62 0.42 15.40
CA LEU A 26 2.35 0.21 14.15
C LEU A 26 1.64 -0.82 13.26
N VAL A 27 1.02 -1.83 13.86
CA VAL A 27 0.40 -2.94 13.14
C VAL A 27 -0.90 -3.35 13.84
N MET A 28 -1.86 -3.83 13.06
CA MET A 28 -3.11 -4.38 13.57
C MET A 28 -3.06 -5.92 13.58
N ASN A 29 -3.93 -6.53 14.39
CA ASN A 29 -4.01 -7.99 14.48
C ASN A 29 -5.01 -8.62 13.51
N ALA A 30 -5.78 -7.80 12.80
CA ALA A 30 -6.81 -8.23 11.86
C ALA A 30 -6.55 -7.64 10.48
N GLU A 31 -6.93 -8.39 9.45
CA GLU A 31 -6.88 -7.96 8.05
C GLU A 31 -7.57 -6.60 7.85
N ASN A 32 -8.75 -6.45 8.47
CA ASN A 32 -9.59 -5.29 8.30
C ASN A 32 -10.28 -4.90 9.61
N THR A 33 -9.73 -3.93 10.33
CA THR A 33 -10.33 -3.44 11.59
C THR A 33 -11.55 -2.54 11.34
N PHE A 34 -11.73 -2.02 10.14
CA PHE A 34 -12.87 -1.19 9.77
C PHE A 34 -14.10 -1.99 9.33
N ALA A 35 -14.02 -3.32 9.23
CA ALA A 35 -15.16 -4.19 8.94
C ALA A 35 -16.33 -4.04 9.92
N LYS A 36 -16.07 -3.47 11.12
CA LYS A 36 -17.10 -3.12 12.11
C LYS A 36 -17.99 -1.94 11.73
N TYR A 37 -17.57 -1.11 10.76
CA TYR A 37 -18.36 0.02 10.29
C TYR A 37 -19.31 -0.42 9.18
N ALA A 38 -20.53 0.13 9.17
CA ALA A 38 -21.46 -0.11 8.06
C ALA A 38 -20.87 0.36 6.75
N LYS A 39 -21.07 -0.40 5.70
CA LYS A 39 -20.70 0.05 4.34
C LYS A 39 -21.43 1.37 4.06
N PRO A 40 -20.73 2.42 3.60
CA PRO A 40 -21.37 3.67 3.24
C PRO A 40 -22.25 3.46 2.01
N THR A 41 -23.38 4.19 1.94
CA THR A 41 -24.11 4.32 0.68
C THR A 41 -23.34 5.27 -0.22
N LEU A 42 -22.81 4.75 -1.31
CA LEU A 42 -22.05 5.53 -2.28
C LEU A 42 -23.00 6.15 -3.32
N PRO A 43 -22.78 7.40 -3.76
CA PRO A 43 -23.61 8.04 -4.78
C PRO A 43 -23.51 7.33 -6.13
N ALA A 44 -24.56 7.38 -6.91
CA ALA A 44 -24.47 7.07 -8.33
C ALA A 44 -23.59 8.13 -9.04
N ILE A 45 -22.97 7.74 -10.16
CA ILE A 45 -21.99 8.56 -10.90
C ILE A 45 -22.53 9.97 -11.20
N GLU A 46 -23.79 10.05 -11.63
CA GLU A 46 -24.45 11.29 -12.02
C GLU A 46 -24.67 12.28 -10.84
N LYS A 47 -24.46 11.81 -9.63
CA LYS A 47 -24.59 12.59 -8.39
C LYS A 47 -23.24 12.94 -7.75
N LEU A 48 -22.13 12.53 -8.36
CA LEU A 48 -20.82 12.85 -7.85
C LEU A 48 -20.49 14.32 -8.10
N PRO A 49 -19.97 15.04 -7.10
CA PRO A 49 -19.52 16.40 -7.30
C PRO A 49 -18.20 16.45 -8.05
N GLU A 50 -17.98 17.50 -8.83
CA GLU A 50 -16.67 17.80 -9.39
C GLU A 50 -15.72 18.27 -8.28
N ILE A 51 -14.56 17.63 -8.15
CA ILE A 51 -13.50 17.93 -7.18
C ILE A 51 -12.18 18.07 -7.94
N LYS A 52 -11.70 19.29 -8.12
CA LYS A 52 -10.47 19.58 -8.89
C LYS A 52 -9.20 19.33 -8.09
N GLU A 53 -9.22 19.65 -6.81
CA GLU A 53 -8.12 19.39 -5.89
C GLU A 53 -8.11 17.91 -5.44
N LEU A 54 -6.99 17.49 -4.85
CA LEU A 54 -6.92 16.19 -4.20
C LEU A 54 -7.93 16.15 -3.03
N PRO A 55 -8.82 15.14 -2.97
CA PRO A 55 -9.74 14.97 -1.86
C PRO A 55 -9.02 14.97 -0.50
N ASN A 56 -9.67 15.45 0.55
CA ASN A 56 -9.07 15.51 1.87
C ASN A 56 -9.19 14.15 2.60
N PRO A 57 -8.09 13.39 2.80
CA PRO A 57 -8.14 12.10 3.48
C PRO A 57 -8.54 12.23 4.95
N LEU A 58 -8.40 13.43 5.54
CA LEU A 58 -8.77 13.73 6.93
C LEU A 58 -10.16 14.34 7.07
N GLN A 59 -11.00 14.29 6.05
CA GLN A 59 -12.35 14.84 6.14
C GLN A 59 -13.14 14.23 7.31
N GLY A 60 -13.59 15.10 8.25
CA GLY A 60 -14.32 14.66 9.45
C GLY A 60 -13.47 14.01 10.55
N VAL A 61 -12.15 13.89 10.36
CA VAL A 61 -11.22 13.26 11.31
C VAL A 61 -10.60 14.31 12.23
N LYS A 62 -10.91 14.24 13.52
CA LYS A 62 -10.34 15.12 14.55
C LYS A 62 -9.43 14.36 15.52
N LYS A 63 -9.73 13.09 15.79
CA LYS A 63 -9.01 12.20 16.72
C LYS A 63 -8.73 10.87 16.04
N TYR A 64 -7.74 10.13 16.54
CA TYR A 64 -7.38 8.82 15.98
C TYR A 64 -8.57 7.85 15.87
N LYS A 65 -9.46 7.83 16.85
CA LYS A 65 -10.68 7.00 16.80
C LYS A 65 -11.61 7.29 15.61
N ASP A 66 -11.56 8.52 15.06
CA ASP A 66 -12.41 8.91 13.93
C ASP A 66 -11.86 8.36 12.61
N TRP A 67 -10.54 8.07 12.58
CA TRP A 67 -9.86 7.55 11.39
C TRP A 67 -10.45 6.24 10.88
N GLY A 68 -10.81 5.32 11.77
CA GLY A 68 -11.34 4.01 11.36
C GLY A 68 -12.59 4.11 10.48
N LYS A 69 -13.49 5.06 10.78
CA LYS A 69 -14.67 5.32 9.95
C LYS A 69 -14.29 5.94 8.60
N ARG A 70 -13.41 6.96 8.61
CA ARG A 70 -12.94 7.60 7.37
C ARG A 70 -12.20 6.63 6.47
N ARG A 71 -11.34 5.77 7.05
CA ARG A 71 -10.64 4.70 6.35
C ARG A 71 -11.64 3.75 5.67
N ALA A 72 -12.72 3.37 6.35
CA ALA A 72 -13.78 2.53 5.79
C ALA A 72 -14.48 3.21 4.58
N GLU A 73 -14.73 4.52 4.66
CA GLU A 73 -15.31 5.29 3.57
C GLU A 73 -14.40 5.34 2.35
N ILE A 74 -13.11 5.64 2.55
CA ILE A 74 -12.10 5.68 1.46
C ILE A 74 -11.96 4.29 0.83
N ALA A 75 -11.83 3.24 1.63
CA ALA A 75 -11.72 1.88 1.12
C ALA A 75 -12.95 1.46 0.30
N ALA A 76 -14.15 1.82 0.75
CA ALA A 76 -15.38 1.54 0.02
C ALA A 76 -15.43 2.29 -1.32
N GLN A 77 -14.96 3.55 -1.38
CA GLN A 77 -14.87 4.33 -2.62
C GLN A 77 -13.88 3.69 -3.60
N ILE A 78 -12.68 3.33 -3.14
CA ILE A 78 -11.67 2.68 -3.99
C ILE A 78 -12.17 1.34 -4.53
N MET A 79 -12.81 0.51 -3.71
CA MET A 79 -13.40 -0.73 -4.15
C MET A 79 -14.52 -0.51 -5.16
N HIS A 80 -15.46 0.38 -4.87
CA HIS A 80 -16.66 0.55 -5.70
C HIS A 80 -16.38 1.22 -7.05
N TYR A 81 -15.50 2.22 -7.08
CA TYR A 81 -15.25 3.01 -8.29
C TYR A 81 -13.95 2.64 -9.01
N GLY A 82 -13.05 1.87 -8.38
CA GLY A 82 -11.71 1.65 -8.90
C GLY A 82 -11.34 0.21 -9.18
N ILE A 83 -11.37 -0.66 -8.17
CA ILE A 83 -10.76 -2.00 -8.28
C ILE A 83 -11.72 -3.17 -8.11
N GLY A 84 -12.95 -2.95 -7.67
CA GLY A 84 -13.86 -4.03 -7.30
C GLY A 84 -13.75 -4.46 -5.84
N GLU A 85 -14.59 -5.38 -5.42
CA GLU A 85 -14.73 -5.83 -4.05
C GLU A 85 -13.59 -6.78 -3.64
N LYS A 86 -13.06 -6.59 -2.43
CA LYS A 86 -12.19 -7.56 -1.74
C LYS A 86 -13.03 -8.30 -0.70
N PRO A 87 -13.52 -9.52 -1.00
CA PRO A 87 -14.42 -10.23 -0.11
C PRO A 87 -13.73 -10.69 1.17
N ALA A 88 -14.46 -10.62 2.28
CA ALA A 88 -13.98 -11.17 3.55
C ALA A 88 -13.98 -12.70 3.51
N VAL A 89 -13.01 -13.31 4.18
CA VAL A 89 -12.90 -14.76 4.35
C VAL A 89 -12.97 -15.09 5.84
N LYS A 90 -13.76 -16.10 6.18
CA LYS A 90 -13.89 -16.56 7.55
C LYS A 90 -12.76 -17.53 7.91
N PRO A 91 -12.30 -17.56 9.17
CA PRO A 91 -11.20 -18.44 9.58
C PRO A 91 -11.42 -19.93 9.22
N GLU A 92 -12.66 -20.43 9.30
CA GLU A 92 -13.00 -21.82 8.97
C GLU A 92 -12.91 -22.16 7.48
N GLN A 93 -12.83 -21.15 6.61
CA GLN A 93 -12.65 -21.30 5.17
C GLN A 93 -11.19 -21.46 4.77
N VAL A 94 -10.26 -21.24 5.69
CA VAL A 94 -8.82 -21.31 5.46
C VAL A 94 -8.24 -22.53 6.17
N LYS A 95 -7.43 -23.31 5.45
CA LYS A 95 -6.63 -24.40 6.01
C LYS A 95 -5.19 -24.27 5.54
N ALA A 96 -4.27 -24.15 6.49
CA ALA A 96 -2.85 -24.01 6.19
C ALA A 96 -2.07 -25.23 6.65
N ARG A 97 -0.96 -25.51 5.95
CA ARG A 97 0.05 -26.51 6.32
C ARG A 97 1.41 -26.15 5.75
N MET A 98 2.46 -26.71 6.31
CA MET A 98 3.80 -26.66 5.73
C MET A 98 4.09 -27.96 4.98
N ASP A 99 4.82 -27.84 3.87
CA ASP A 99 5.45 -28.93 3.15
C ASP A 99 6.93 -28.53 2.94
N GLY A 100 7.81 -29.05 3.79
CA GLY A 100 9.14 -28.50 3.94
C GLY A 100 9.09 -27.01 4.33
N ASP A 101 9.76 -26.18 3.56
CA ASP A 101 9.74 -24.71 3.75
C ASP A 101 8.62 -24.03 2.93
N THR A 102 7.72 -24.77 2.31
CA THR A 102 6.60 -24.23 1.53
C THR A 102 5.35 -24.13 2.39
N LEU A 103 4.85 -22.90 2.56
CA LEU A 103 3.51 -22.65 3.09
C LEU A 103 2.48 -23.00 2.01
N ILE A 104 1.49 -23.80 2.38
CA ILE A 104 0.35 -24.16 1.54
C ILE A 104 -0.91 -23.69 2.24
N VAL A 105 -1.74 -22.92 1.53
CA VAL A 105 -3.00 -22.37 2.06
C VAL A 105 -4.13 -22.76 1.12
N ASP A 106 -5.05 -23.59 1.61
CA ASP A 106 -6.29 -23.95 0.92
C ASP A 106 -7.40 -23.01 1.40
N VAL A 107 -8.05 -22.32 0.47
CA VAL A 107 -9.18 -21.43 0.75
C VAL A 107 -10.42 -22.00 0.09
N THR A 108 -11.44 -22.34 0.89
CA THR A 108 -12.69 -22.94 0.38
C THR A 108 -13.84 -21.98 0.54
N VAL A 109 -14.41 -21.56 -0.59
CA VAL A 109 -15.57 -20.68 -0.66
C VAL A 109 -16.55 -21.25 -1.67
N ASN A 110 -17.86 -21.24 -1.37
CA ASN A 110 -18.92 -21.73 -2.26
C ASN A 110 -18.68 -23.16 -2.79
N GLY A 111 -18.05 -24.04 -1.98
CA GLY A 111 -17.73 -25.41 -2.35
C GLY A 111 -16.55 -25.56 -3.33
N GLN A 112 -15.89 -24.46 -3.71
CA GLN A 112 -14.67 -24.44 -4.52
C GLN A 112 -13.46 -24.17 -3.64
N THR A 113 -12.32 -24.79 -3.97
CA THR A 113 -11.06 -24.61 -3.23
C THR A 113 -9.99 -24.04 -4.15
N LEU A 114 -9.34 -22.98 -3.69
CA LEU A 114 -8.10 -22.45 -4.27
C LEU A 114 -6.94 -22.75 -3.34
N THR A 115 -5.88 -23.34 -3.88
CA THR A 115 -4.64 -23.65 -3.14
C THR A 115 -3.56 -22.63 -3.53
N LEU A 116 -3.05 -21.91 -2.53
CA LEU A 116 -1.93 -21.00 -2.66
C LEU A 116 -0.68 -21.63 -2.08
N ARG A 117 0.48 -21.39 -2.72
CA ARG A 117 1.78 -21.91 -2.30
C ARG A 117 2.80 -20.79 -2.30
N SER A 118 3.61 -20.72 -1.24
CA SER A 118 4.71 -19.77 -1.14
C SER A 118 5.86 -20.37 -0.34
N GLU A 119 7.04 -20.43 -0.93
CA GLU A 119 8.28 -20.88 -0.26
C GLU A 119 8.76 -19.79 0.72
N ILE A 120 9.10 -20.20 1.94
CA ILE A 120 9.74 -19.36 2.94
C ILE A 120 11.26 -19.58 2.86
N ARG A 121 12.01 -18.52 2.56
CA ARG A 121 13.46 -18.52 2.59
C ARG A 121 13.94 -17.90 3.88
N TYR A 122 14.45 -18.72 4.76
CA TYR A 122 14.92 -18.27 6.07
C TYR A 122 16.29 -17.59 5.98
N PRO A 123 16.55 -16.59 6.85
CA PRO A 123 17.85 -15.94 6.91
C PRO A 123 18.91 -16.90 7.49
N GLN A 124 20.17 -16.61 7.19
CA GLN A 124 21.31 -17.33 7.76
C GLN A 124 21.75 -16.75 9.12
N THR A 125 21.16 -15.65 9.57
CA THR A 125 21.51 -14.93 10.79
C THR A 125 20.31 -14.75 11.70
N GLY A 126 20.56 -14.57 12.99
CA GLY A 126 19.51 -14.34 13.99
C GLY A 126 18.82 -15.64 14.45
N GLN A 127 17.70 -15.48 15.12
CA GLN A 127 16.90 -16.58 15.68
C GLN A 127 15.42 -16.35 15.36
N ALA A 128 14.69 -17.43 15.13
CA ALA A 128 13.24 -17.39 14.97
C ALA A 128 12.55 -16.92 16.27
N PRO A 129 11.35 -16.31 16.18
CA PRO A 129 10.64 -16.05 14.93
C PRO A 129 11.20 -14.83 14.16
N TYR A 130 11.21 -14.93 12.83
CA TYR A 130 11.77 -13.92 11.94
C TYR A 130 10.69 -12.96 11.44
N ALA A 131 11.03 -11.68 11.28
CA ALA A 131 10.28 -10.81 10.37
C ALA A 131 10.29 -11.40 8.95
N VAL A 132 9.31 -11.03 8.12
CA VAL A 132 9.24 -11.50 6.74
C VAL A 132 8.99 -10.35 5.77
N MET A 133 9.72 -10.36 4.64
CA MET A 133 9.41 -9.53 3.49
C MET A 133 8.75 -10.39 2.40
N ILE A 134 7.52 -10.06 2.02
CA ILE A 134 6.78 -10.72 0.96
C ILE A 134 6.89 -9.89 -0.31
N GLY A 135 7.49 -10.45 -1.35
CA GLY A 135 7.51 -9.83 -2.68
C GLY A 135 6.24 -10.14 -3.44
N THR A 136 5.60 -9.13 -4.00
CA THR A 136 4.49 -9.29 -4.93
C THR A 136 5.07 -9.57 -6.32
N SER A 137 4.76 -10.73 -6.91
CA SER A 137 5.39 -11.25 -8.14
C SER A 137 6.91 -11.49 -8.05
N GLY A 138 7.55 -11.11 -6.96
CA GLY A 138 8.98 -11.25 -6.70
C GLY A 138 9.50 -10.23 -5.70
N ILE A 139 10.69 -10.46 -5.17
CA ILE A 139 11.40 -9.48 -4.34
C ILE A 139 12.15 -8.54 -5.28
N SER A 140 11.68 -7.30 -5.43
CA SER A 140 12.33 -6.28 -6.28
C SER A 140 13.56 -5.64 -5.63
N LEU A 141 13.64 -5.69 -4.30
CA LEU A 141 14.74 -5.13 -3.55
C LEU A 141 16.01 -5.98 -3.68
N PRO A 142 17.20 -5.38 -3.80
CA PRO A 142 18.47 -6.11 -3.88
C PRO A 142 18.68 -7.06 -2.70
N ARG A 143 19.14 -8.28 -2.99
CA ARG A 143 19.38 -9.31 -1.99
C ARG A 143 20.34 -8.86 -0.88
N GLN A 144 21.27 -7.99 -1.21
CA GLN A 144 22.25 -7.41 -0.28
C GLN A 144 21.60 -6.71 0.91
N LEU A 145 20.40 -6.16 0.74
CA LEU A 145 19.64 -5.52 1.84
C LEU A 145 19.17 -6.50 2.91
N PHE A 146 19.21 -7.81 2.63
CA PHE A 146 18.75 -8.86 3.53
C PHE A 146 19.88 -9.73 4.09
N ASN A 147 21.10 -9.73 3.50
CA ASN A 147 22.16 -10.66 3.83
C ASN A 147 22.53 -10.71 5.32
N ASP A 148 22.59 -9.54 5.97
CA ASP A 148 22.99 -9.42 7.38
C ASP A 148 21.80 -9.11 8.31
N ARG A 149 20.59 -9.36 7.83
CA ARG A 149 19.36 -9.12 8.57
C ARG A 149 18.60 -10.42 8.83
N PRO A 150 18.07 -10.62 10.06
CA PRO A 150 17.25 -11.78 10.39
C PRO A 150 15.83 -11.65 9.83
N ILE A 151 15.73 -11.56 8.51
CA ILE A 151 14.47 -11.39 7.79
C ILE A 151 14.29 -12.56 6.82
N ALA A 152 13.21 -13.30 6.97
CA ALA A 152 12.78 -14.27 5.99
C ALA A 152 12.21 -13.58 4.73
N THR A 153 12.29 -14.22 3.60
CA THR A 153 11.69 -13.73 2.36
C THR A 153 10.71 -14.75 1.80
N MET A 154 9.62 -14.25 1.24
CA MET A 154 8.60 -15.03 0.55
C MET A 154 8.21 -14.35 -0.76
N VAL A 155 7.65 -15.10 -1.70
CA VAL A 155 7.05 -14.54 -2.90
C VAL A 155 5.56 -14.88 -2.92
N PHE A 156 4.73 -13.86 -2.98
CA PHE A 156 3.34 -14.04 -3.34
C PHE A 156 3.25 -14.23 -4.85
N HIS A 157 2.89 -15.44 -5.26
CA HIS A 157 2.71 -15.82 -6.66
C HIS A 157 1.30 -15.45 -7.10
N GLU A 158 1.10 -14.21 -7.51
CA GLU A 158 -0.18 -13.59 -7.84
C GLU A 158 -0.97 -14.36 -8.90
N LYS A 159 -0.27 -15.03 -9.81
CA LYS A 159 -0.88 -15.84 -10.87
C LYS A 159 -1.64 -17.07 -10.37
N GLN A 160 -1.43 -17.47 -9.13
CA GLN A 160 -2.26 -18.49 -8.50
C GLN A 160 -3.68 -18.01 -8.21
N VAL A 161 -3.89 -16.70 -8.15
CA VAL A 161 -5.18 -16.04 -7.89
C VAL A 161 -5.79 -15.54 -9.19
N ASN A 162 -5.10 -14.63 -9.84
CA ASN A 162 -5.42 -14.05 -11.13
C ASN A 162 -4.15 -14.06 -11.98
N ASP A 163 -4.17 -14.79 -13.08
CA ASP A 163 -2.98 -15.05 -13.90
C ASP A 163 -2.75 -13.97 -14.98
N TYR A 164 -3.50 -12.87 -14.91
CA TYR A 164 -3.28 -11.75 -15.81
C TYR A 164 -1.83 -11.29 -15.80
N GLY A 165 -1.31 -10.97 -16.96
CA GLY A 165 -0.01 -10.36 -17.16
C GLY A 165 0.00 -9.59 -18.48
N GLN A 166 0.62 -8.43 -18.50
CA GLN A 166 0.73 -7.58 -19.70
C GLN A 166 1.39 -8.29 -20.88
N PHE A 167 2.14 -9.34 -20.61
CA PHE A 167 2.85 -10.12 -21.65
C PHE A 167 2.56 -11.60 -21.45
N GLY A 168 2.31 -12.27 -22.56
CA GLY A 168 2.06 -13.71 -22.56
C GLY A 168 0.58 -14.10 -22.60
N ARG A 169 0.32 -15.39 -22.38
CA ARG A 169 -1.04 -15.92 -22.32
C ARG A 169 -1.56 -15.86 -20.89
N HIS A 170 -2.79 -15.48 -20.73
CA HIS A 170 -3.54 -15.47 -19.48
C HIS A 170 -5.02 -15.77 -19.78
N HIS A 171 -5.81 -16.06 -18.77
CA HIS A 171 -7.25 -16.14 -18.89
C HIS A 171 -7.86 -14.75 -19.06
N GLU A 172 -9.06 -14.71 -19.62
CA GLU A 172 -9.83 -13.46 -19.71
C GLU A 172 -10.40 -13.10 -18.33
N ARG A 173 -10.82 -11.85 -18.20
CA ARG A 173 -11.54 -11.37 -17.00
C ARG A 173 -12.77 -12.25 -16.73
N GLY A 174 -12.96 -12.68 -15.50
CA GLY A 174 -14.03 -13.57 -15.08
C GLY A 174 -13.70 -15.07 -15.22
N GLU A 175 -12.51 -15.43 -15.68
CA GLU A 175 -12.07 -16.82 -15.88
C GLU A 175 -10.87 -17.20 -14.98
N HIS A 176 -10.40 -16.29 -14.13
CA HIS A 176 -9.29 -16.54 -13.22
C HIS A 176 -9.67 -17.48 -12.07
N ASN A 177 -8.70 -17.98 -11.34
CA ASN A 177 -8.96 -18.88 -10.22
C ASN A 177 -9.79 -18.19 -9.11
N PHE A 178 -9.65 -16.89 -8.91
CA PHE A 178 -10.47 -16.11 -7.99
C PHE A 178 -11.96 -16.15 -8.37
N ASP A 179 -12.27 -16.00 -9.66
CA ASP A 179 -13.64 -15.96 -10.17
C ASP A 179 -14.41 -17.27 -9.94
N ARG A 180 -13.67 -18.39 -9.86
CA ARG A 180 -14.27 -19.70 -9.53
C ARG A 180 -14.81 -19.74 -8.10
N LEU A 181 -14.19 -18.98 -7.17
CA LEU A 181 -14.65 -18.85 -5.80
C LEU A 181 -15.76 -17.81 -5.67
N TYR A 182 -15.67 -16.75 -6.47
CA TYR A 182 -16.53 -15.56 -6.41
C TYR A 182 -17.09 -15.18 -7.79
N PRO A 183 -17.97 -16.01 -8.39
CA PRO A 183 -18.47 -15.77 -9.75
C PRO A 183 -19.27 -14.46 -9.89
N ASP A 184 -19.80 -13.94 -8.79
CA ASP A 184 -20.50 -12.65 -8.76
C ASP A 184 -19.54 -11.44 -8.79
N LEU A 185 -18.22 -11.66 -8.63
CA LEU A 185 -17.19 -10.63 -8.65
C LEU A 185 -16.31 -10.69 -9.92
N LYS A 186 -16.76 -11.37 -10.95
CA LYS A 186 -16.04 -11.57 -12.22
C LYS A 186 -15.60 -10.28 -12.94
N ASP A 187 -16.18 -9.14 -12.59
CA ASP A 187 -15.84 -7.83 -13.15
C ASP A 187 -14.73 -7.11 -12.34
N ASN A 188 -14.26 -7.71 -11.27
CA ASN A 188 -13.18 -7.14 -10.44
C ASN A 188 -11.92 -6.83 -11.26
N GLY A 189 -11.19 -5.79 -10.84
CA GLY A 189 -9.82 -5.57 -11.27
C GLY A 189 -8.84 -6.45 -10.50
N ALA A 190 -7.75 -6.84 -11.15
CA ALA A 190 -6.76 -7.75 -10.59
C ALA A 190 -6.17 -7.28 -9.24
N TYR A 191 -6.05 -5.97 -8.99
CA TYR A 191 -5.55 -5.48 -7.70
C TYR A 191 -6.43 -5.82 -6.51
N SER A 192 -7.74 -5.90 -6.67
CA SER A 192 -8.64 -6.41 -5.64
C SER A 192 -8.37 -7.88 -5.34
N GLU A 193 -8.26 -8.69 -6.38
CA GLU A 193 -8.07 -10.14 -6.30
C GLU A 193 -6.69 -10.51 -5.75
N TRP A 194 -5.63 -9.82 -6.20
CA TRP A 194 -4.27 -10.02 -5.70
C TRP A 194 -4.13 -9.59 -4.23
N ALA A 195 -4.74 -8.47 -3.84
CA ALA A 195 -4.77 -8.06 -2.44
C ALA A 195 -5.51 -9.08 -1.57
N TRP A 196 -6.61 -9.68 -2.08
CA TRP A 196 -7.29 -10.79 -1.43
C TRP A 196 -6.37 -11.99 -1.26
N GLY A 197 -5.66 -12.38 -2.32
CA GLY A 197 -4.77 -13.55 -2.32
C GLY A 197 -3.60 -13.42 -1.33
N LEU A 198 -2.95 -12.25 -1.29
CA LEU A 198 -1.87 -12.00 -0.31
C LEU A 198 -2.39 -12.09 1.12
N SER A 199 -3.58 -11.59 1.40
CA SER A 199 -4.20 -11.73 2.71
C SER A 199 -4.39 -13.19 3.12
N ARG A 200 -4.66 -14.09 2.16
CA ARG A 200 -4.78 -15.54 2.44
C ARG A 200 -3.44 -16.17 2.81
N ILE A 201 -2.34 -15.70 2.22
CA ILE A 201 -0.98 -16.10 2.66
C ILE A 201 -0.74 -15.68 4.11
N ILE A 202 -1.12 -14.46 4.48
CA ILE A 202 -0.99 -13.98 5.86
C ILE A 202 -1.89 -14.78 6.82
N ASP A 203 -3.11 -15.14 6.41
CA ASP A 203 -3.99 -16.01 7.20
C ASP A 203 -3.31 -17.36 7.50
N GLY A 204 -2.66 -17.96 6.50
CA GLY A 204 -1.94 -19.20 6.66
C GLY A 204 -0.79 -19.09 7.67
N LEU A 205 0.00 -18.02 7.59
CA LEU A 205 1.07 -17.73 8.55
C LEU A 205 0.51 -17.58 9.98
N GLN A 206 -0.59 -16.83 10.14
CA GLN A 206 -1.23 -16.64 11.45
C GLN A 206 -1.85 -17.93 12.00
N GLN A 207 -2.49 -18.74 11.15
CA GLN A 207 -3.15 -19.98 11.56
C GLN A 207 -2.14 -21.00 12.09
N LEU A 208 -0.99 -21.14 11.44
CA LEU A 208 0.07 -22.06 11.87
C LEU A 208 0.92 -21.52 13.02
N GLY A 209 1.04 -20.20 13.10
CA GLY A 209 1.82 -19.54 14.14
C GLY A 209 3.33 -19.65 13.98
N PRO A 210 4.08 -18.91 14.82
CA PRO A 210 5.54 -18.82 14.73
C PRO A 210 6.28 -20.10 15.08
N GLU A 211 5.71 -20.97 15.88
CA GLU A 211 6.33 -22.26 16.25
C GLU A 211 6.48 -23.19 15.04
N VAL A 212 5.54 -23.11 14.09
CA VAL A 212 5.54 -23.92 12.87
C VAL A 212 6.23 -23.19 11.73
N THR A 213 5.86 -21.93 11.47
CA THR A 213 6.33 -21.15 10.32
C THR A 213 7.66 -20.45 10.58
N LYS A 214 8.09 -20.32 11.83
CA LYS A 214 9.23 -19.50 12.27
C LYS A 214 9.09 -18.00 11.90
N ILE A 215 7.87 -17.53 11.57
CA ILE A 215 7.59 -16.16 11.16
C ILE A 215 6.87 -15.41 12.26
N ASP A 216 7.35 -14.20 12.56
CA ASP A 216 6.64 -13.22 13.38
C ASP A 216 5.64 -12.44 12.53
N THR A 217 4.38 -12.79 12.62
CA THR A 217 3.31 -12.15 11.84
C THR A 217 2.98 -10.71 12.28
N LYS A 218 3.65 -10.17 13.29
CA LYS A 218 3.59 -8.73 13.62
C LYS A 218 4.59 -7.90 12.84
N HIS A 219 5.53 -8.54 12.14
CA HIS A 219 6.59 -7.89 11.40
C HIS A 219 6.61 -8.37 9.93
N ILE A 220 5.49 -8.18 9.25
CA ILE A 220 5.32 -8.49 7.82
C ILE A 220 5.56 -7.23 7.01
N GLY A 221 6.51 -7.29 6.06
CA GLY A 221 6.70 -6.30 5.02
C GLY A 221 6.19 -6.81 3.68
N VAL A 222 5.74 -5.90 2.83
CA VAL A 222 5.42 -6.20 1.42
C VAL A 222 6.19 -5.25 0.49
N THR A 223 6.65 -5.77 -0.65
CA THR A 223 7.38 -5.00 -1.66
C THR A 223 7.13 -5.53 -3.06
N GLY A 224 7.32 -4.67 -4.04
CA GLY A 224 7.27 -4.97 -5.47
C GLY A 224 7.63 -3.76 -6.28
N CYS A 225 7.84 -3.94 -7.59
CA CYS A 225 8.18 -2.86 -8.49
C CYS A 225 7.21 -2.77 -9.66
N SER A 226 6.97 -1.56 -10.17
CA SER A 226 6.10 -1.31 -11.32
C SER A 226 4.67 -1.77 -11.03
N TYR A 227 4.05 -2.60 -11.89
CA TYR A 227 2.73 -3.18 -11.59
C TYR A 227 2.71 -3.96 -10.27
N ALA A 228 3.81 -4.64 -9.93
CA ALA A 228 3.96 -5.31 -8.65
C ALA A 228 4.19 -4.30 -7.49
N GLY A 229 4.72 -3.11 -7.77
CA GLY A 229 4.78 -1.99 -6.83
C GLY A 229 3.40 -1.43 -6.50
N LYS A 230 2.53 -1.27 -7.53
CA LYS A 230 1.11 -0.99 -7.33
C LYS A 230 0.45 -2.08 -6.48
N MET A 231 0.68 -3.37 -6.83
CA MET A 231 0.16 -4.52 -6.07
C MET A 231 0.60 -4.50 -4.61
N ALA A 232 1.86 -4.22 -4.32
CA ALA A 232 2.37 -4.10 -2.95
C ALA A 232 1.64 -2.99 -2.18
N LEU A 233 1.37 -1.86 -2.83
CA LEU A 233 0.62 -0.75 -2.24
C LEU A 233 -0.83 -1.14 -1.93
N TYR A 234 -1.54 -1.79 -2.88
CA TYR A 234 -2.89 -2.30 -2.63
C TYR A 234 -2.91 -3.35 -1.52
N CYS A 235 -1.97 -4.30 -1.52
CA CYS A 235 -1.84 -5.30 -0.46
C CYS A 235 -1.64 -4.64 0.91
N GLY A 236 -0.71 -3.69 1.02
CA GLY A 236 -0.47 -2.96 2.26
C GLY A 236 -1.65 -2.08 2.69
N ALA A 237 -2.37 -1.47 1.74
CA ALA A 237 -3.54 -0.64 2.01
C ALA A 237 -4.73 -1.45 2.52
N PHE A 238 -4.98 -2.65 1.95
CA PHE A 238 -6.15 -3.47 2.23
C PHE A 238 -5.90 -4.64 3.20
N ASP A 239 -4.70 -4.75 3.78
CA ASP A 239 -4.41 -5.66 4.89
C ASP A 239 -3.67 -4.95 6.02
N GLU A 240 -4.36 -4.73 7.13
CA GLU A 240 -3.81 -3.97 8.25
C GLU A 240 -2.77 -4.74 9.09
N ARG A 241 -2.52 -6.01 8.77
CA ARG A 241 -1.46 -6.83 9.39
C ARG A 241 -0.08 -6.58 8.79
N VAL A 242 -0.02 -5.94 7.62
CA VAL A 242 1.24 -5.54 6.98
C VAL A 242 1.84 -4.35 7.73
N ALA A 243 3.00 -4.54 8.36
CA ALA A 243 3.68 -3.51 9.15
C ALA A 243 4.45 -2.49 8.28
N LEU A 244 5.00 -2.93 7.15
CA LEU A 244 5.79 -2.11 6.23
C LEU A 244 5.40 -2.38 4.78
N THR A 245 5.08 -1.31 4.05
CA THR A 245 4.89 -1.35 2.60
C THR A 245 5.99 -0.56 1.93
N ILE A 246 6.75 -1.20 1.02
CA ILE A 246 7.73 -0.55 0.16
C ILE A 246 7.26 -0.72 -1.28
N ALA A 247 6.71 0.34 -1.86
CA ALA A 247 6.25 0.35 -3.24
C ALA A 247 7.29 1.02 -4.14
N GLN A 248 7.99 0.21 -4.93
CA GLN A 248 9.00 0.68 -5.87
C GLN A 248 8.34 1.01 -7.20
N GLU A 249 8.56 2.23 -7.67
CA GLU A 249 8.13 2.71 -8.99
C GLU A 249 6.64 2.37 -9.31
N PRO A 250 5.70 2.66 -8.36
CA PRO A 250 4.32 2.20 -8.50
C PRO A 250 3.51 2.97 -9.56
N GLY A 251 3.96 4.13 -10.00
CA GLY A 251 3.39 4.88 -11.11
C GLY A 251 1.93 5.29 -10.96
N GLY A 252 1.29 5.56 -12.09
CA GLY A 252 -0.16 5.81 -12.20
C GLY A 252 -0.97 4.60 -11.76
N GLY A 253 -2.12 4.83 -11.10
CA GLY A 253 -2.88 3.73 -10.49
C GLY A 253 -2.25 3.09 -9.25
N GLY A 254 -0.97 3.41 -8.97
CA GLY A 254 -0.31 3.13 -7.71
C GLY A 254 -0.30 4.36 -6.82
N ALA A 255 0.86 5.04 -6.72
CA ALA A 255 0.99 6.20 -5.84
C ALA A 255 0.84 7.56 -6.55
N ALA A 256 0.88 7.61 -7.87
CA ALA A 256 0.70 8.86 -8.63
C ALA A 256 -0.79 9.23 -8.73
N ALA A 257 -1.12 10.44 -8.29
CA ALA A 257 -2.50 10.93 -8.27
C ALA A 257 -3.07 11.05 -9.70
N TRP A 258 -4.24 10.48 -9.94
CA TRP A 258 -4.92 10.51 -11.23
C TRP A 258 -5.20 11.93 -11.73
N ARG A 259 -5.69 12.82 -10.84
CA ARG A 259 -5.96 14.23 -11.19
C ARG A 259 -4.73 14.97 -11.65
N VAL A 260 -3.56 14.66 -11.04
CA VAL A 260 -2.30 15.30 -11.43
C VAL A 260 -1.75 14.66 -12.68
N SER A 261 -1.78 13.33 -12.81
CA SER A 261 -1.37 12.61 -14.02
C SER A 261 -2.14 13.11 -15.25
N HIS A 262 -3.45 13.35 -15.12
CA HIS A 262 -4.29 13.87 -16.21
C HIS A 262 -3.79 15.22 -16.76
N THR A 263 -3.08 16.02 -15.98
CA THR A 263 -2.50 17.31 -16.44
C THR A 263 -1.12 17.17 -17.11
N LEU A 264 -0.58 15.94 -17.15
CA LEU A 264 0.75 15.66 -17.68
C LEU A 264 0.66 14.88 -18.99
N GLU A 265 1.62 15.11 -19.88
CA GLU A 265 1.69 14.38 -21.15
C GLU A 265 2.59 13.13 -21.05
N GLY A 266 2.20 12.03 -21.69
CA GLY A 266 3.00 10.83 -21.84
C GLY A 266 3.27 10.10 -20.52
N VAL A 267 2.33 10.16 -19.60
CA VAL A 267 2.32 9.46 -18.33
C VAL A 267 1.16 8.46 -18.28
N GLU A 268 1.20 7.52 -17.32
CA GLU A 268 0.05 6.67 -17.02
C GLU A 268 -1.01 7.48 -16.28
N ASP A 269 -2.19 7.56 -16.86
CA ASP A 269 -3.40 8.20 -16.34
C ASP A 269 -4.62 7.31 -16.60
N LEU A 270 -5.85 7.79 -16.31
CA LEU A 270 -7.07 7.02 -16.52
C LEU A 270 -7.42 6.77 -18.00
N ASP A 271 -6.82 7.50 -18.93
CA ASP A 271 -6.98 7.22 -20.37
C ASP A 271 -5.97 6.18 -20.87
N HIS A 272 -4.84 6.03 -20.16
CA HIS A 272 -3.67 5.25 -20.61
C HIS A 272 -3.17 4.27 -19.56
N THR A 273 -4.06 3.61 -18.80
CA THR A 273 -3.73 2.54 -17.87
C THR A 273 -4.25 1.19 -18.36
N ASP A 274 -3.82 0.11 -17.71
CA ASP A 274 -4.24 -1.25 -18.03
C ASP A 274 -5.50 -1.61 -17.22
N TYR A 275 -6.63 -1.69 -17.90
CA TYR A 275 -7.93 -1.94 -17.26
C TYR A 275 -8.21 -3.40 -16.88
N HIS A 276 -7.29 -4.33 -17.07
CA HIS A 276 -7.34 -5.60 -16.37
C HIS A 276 -7.01 -5.45 -14.87
N TRP A 277 -6.26 -4.40 -14.52
CA TRP A 277 -5.94 -4.10 -13.12
C TRP A 277 -7.07 -3.45 -12.34
N PHE A 278 -7.96 -2.75 -13.04
CA PHE A 278 -9.05 -1.94 -12.48
C PHE A 278 -10.40 -2.38 -13.01
N LEU A 279 -11.49 -1.83 -12.47
CA LEU A 279 -12.81 -1.97 -13.05
C LEU A 279 -12.86 -1.31 -14.44
N GLU A 280 -13.44 -1.97 -15.43
CA GLU A 280 -13.67 -1.36 -16.74
C GLU A 280 -14.59 -0.13 -16.63
N SER A 281 -15.51 -0.14 -15.67
CA SER A 281 -16.39 0.99 -15.36
C SER A 281 -15.62 2.23 -14.87
N GLN A 282 -14.42 2.08 -14.32
CA GLN A 282 -13.59 3.23 -13.95
C GLN A 282 -13.20 4.04 -15.19
N ARG A 283 -12.80 3.35 -16.28
CA ARG A 283 -12.49 4.00 -17.56
C ARG A 283 -13.71 4.72 -18.11
N THR A 284 -14.82 4.02 -18.20
CA THR A 284 -16.05 4.55 -18.79
C THR A 284 -16.56 5.80 -18.06
N ASN A 285 -16.38 5.85 -16.72
CA ASN A 285 -16.97 6.89 -15.90
C ASN A 285 -16.02 8.05 -15.57
N PHE A 286 -14.68 7.80 -15.56
CA PHE A 286 -13.74 8.75 -15.00
C PHE A 286 -12.55 9.09 -15.90
N ALA A 287 -12.47 8.55 -17.12
CA ALA A 287 -11.41 8.93 -18.06
C ALA A 287 -11.59 10.39 -18.55
N GLY A 288 -10.51 11.00 -19.02
CA GLY A 288 -10.46 12.40 -19.43
C GLY A 288 -10.81 13.35 -18.29
N ASP A 289 -11.50 14.45 -18.61
CA ASP A 289 -11.91 15.45 -17.63
C ASP A 289 -12.87 14.91 -16.56
N SER A 290 -13.47 13.72 -16.79
CA SER A 290 -14.31 13.06 -15.79
C SER A 290 -13.50 12.57 -14.57
N VAL A 291 -12.18 12.61 -14.60
CA VAL A 291 -11.31 12.33 -13.44
C VAL A 291 -11.68 13.20 -12.23
N TYR A 292 -12.19 14.41 -12.47
CA TYR A 292 -12.62 15.31 -11.41
C TYR A 292 -13.94 14.89 -10.72
N LEU A 293 -14.66 13.93 -11.28
CA LEU A 293 -15.84 13.31 -10.63
C LEU A 293 -15.44 12.15 -9.72
N LEU A 294 -14.23 11.59 -9.86
CA LEU A 294 -13.78 10.47 -9.02
C LEU A 294 -13.73 10.91 -7.55
N PRO A 295 -14.46 10.26 -6.61
CA PRO A 295 -14.59 10.77 -5.24
C PRO A 295 -13.36 10.49 -4.36
N TYR A 296 -12.35 9.80 -4.88
CA TYR A 296 -11.07 9.54 -4.23
C TYR A 296 -9.90 9.82 -5.19
N ASP A 297 -8.66 9.71 -4.71
CA ASP A 297 -7.47 9.66 -5.55
C ASP A 297 -6.36 8.82 -4.87
N GLN A 298 -5.26 8.56 -5.57
CA GLN A 298 -4.24 7.59 -5.14
C GLN A 298 -3.49 7.98 -3.84
N HIS A 299 -3.46 9.26 -3.47
CA HIS A 299 -2.99 9.66 -2.15
C HIS A 299 -3.86 9.10 -1.00
N GLU A 300 -5.16 8.85 -1.24
CA GLU A 300 -6.04 8.19 -0.28
C GLU A 300 -5.79 6.67 -0.23
N LEU A 301 -5.39 6.03 -1.35
CA LEU A 301 -4.87 4.67 -1.33
C LEU A 301 -3.60 4.58 -0.45
N CYS A 302 -2.66 5.52 -0.63
CA CYS A 302 -1.48 5.62 0.24
C CYS A 302 -1.90 5.82 1.71
N ALA A 303 -2.87 6.70 1.98
CA ALA A 303 -3.38 6.97 3.32
C ALA A 303 -4.02 5.75 4.00
N LEU A 304 -4.58 4.79 3.25
CA LEU A 304 -5.08 3.53 3.82
C LEU A 304 -3.98 2.68 4.49
N VAL A 305 -2.71 2.90 4.17
CA VAL A 305 -1.59 2.24 4.86
C VAL A 305 -1.43 2.75 6.29
N PHE A 306 -1.80 4.01 6.58
CA PHE A 306 -1.77 4.54 7.95
C PHE A 306 -2.56 3.65 8.93
N PRO A 307 -2.06 3.38 10.15
CA PRO A 307 -0.91 4.00 10.83
C PRO A 307 0.43 3.27 10.64
N ARG A 308 0.49 2.32 9.72
CA ARG A 308 1.64 1.46 9.45
C ARG A 308 2.68 2.19 8.60
N ALA A 309 3.82 1.56 8.34
CA ALA A 309 4.89 2.22 7.61
C ALA A 309 4.71 2.11 6.08
N LEU A 310 4.98 3.22 5.36
CA LEU A 310 4.95 3.32 3.90
C LEU A 310 6.21 4.02 3.39
N LEU A 311 6.92 3.38 2.48
CA LEU A 311 8.00 3.99 1.71
C LEU A 311 7.68 3.90 0.21
N LEU A 312 7.67 5.05 -0.46
CA LEU A 312 7.49 5.16 -1.90
C LEU A 312 8.83 5.43 -2.57
N LEU A 313 9.17 4.66 -3.58
CA LEU A 313 10.40 4.83 -4.37
C LEU A 313 10.02 5.20 -5.80
N GLY A 314 10.60 6.27 -6.33
CA GLY A 314 10.33 6.79 -7.68
C GLY A 314 11.56 6.81 -8.56
N ASN A 315 11.32 6.82 -9.88
CA ASN A 315 12.35 6.86 -10.93
C ASN A 315 11.88 7.74 -12.10
N PRO A 316 12.18 9.03 -12.09
CA PRO A 316 11.72 9.97 -13.12
C PRO A 316 12.40 9.80 -14.48
N ASP A 317 13.34 8.85 -14.65
CA ASP A 317 13.85 8.47 -15.97
C ASP A 317 12.76 7.85 -16.86
N TYR A 318 11.75 7.28 -16.23
CA TYR A 318 10.64 6.64 -16.90
C TYR A 318 9.37 7.49 -16.76
N LYS A 319 9.17 8.39 -17.72
CA LYS A 319 8.11 9.40 -17.72
C LYS A 319 6.72 8.80 -17.45
N TRP A 320 6.44 7.60 -17.98
CA TRP A 320 5.15 6.92 -17.76
C TRP A 320 4.82 6.62 -16.30
N LEU A 321 5.83 6.55 -15.42
CA LEU A 321 5.60 6.34 -13.96
C LEU A 321 4.94 7.54 -13.29
N ALA A 322 4.89 8.69 -13.95
CA ALA A 322 4.21 9.89 -13.44
C ALA A 322 4.72 10.36 -12.06
N ASP A 323 6.05 10.31 -11.80
CA ASP A 323 6.61 10.70 -10.50
C ASP A 323 6.30 12.16 -10.14
N LYS A 324 6.09 13.05 -11.14
CA LYS A 324 5.56 14.41 -10.92
C LYS A 324 4.17 14.42 -10.27
N ALA A 325 3.37 13.38 -10.48
CA ALA A 325 2.07 13.20 -9.84
C ALA A 325 2.18 12.40 -8.53
N MET A 326 3.20 11.55 -8.39
CA MET A 326 3.45 10.80 -7.16
C MET A 326 3.88 11.72 -6.02
N LEU A 327 4.71 12.72 -6.26
CA LEU A 327 5.19 13.63 -5.21
C LEU A 327 4.06 14.38 -4.48
N PRO A 328 3.16 15.12 -5.16
CA PRO A 328 2.03 15.76 -4.48
C PRO A 328 1.08 14.75 -3.83
N SER A 329 0.91 13.57 -4.41
CA SER A 329 0.15 12.47 -3.82
C SER A 329 0.76 12.01 -2.48
N ALA A 330 2.07 11.76 -2.45
CA ALA A 330 2.80 11.37 -1.24
C ALA A 330 2.71 12.46 -0.15
N GLN A 331 2.87 13.73 -0.54
CA GLN A 331 2.74 14.87 0.37
C GLN A 331 1.32 14.99 0.96
N ALA A 332 0.29 14.79 0.15
CA ALA A 332 -1.09 14.80 0.60
C ALA A 332 -1.40 13.63 1.56
N ALA A 333 -0.95 12.42 1.23
CA ALA A 333 -1.11 11.24 2.08
C ALA A 333 -0.41 11.40 3.43
N ARG A 334 0.83 11.92 3.45
CA ARG A 334 1.65 12.07 4.67
C ARG A 334 0.95 12.93 5.74
N LYS A 335 0.07 13.86 5.37
CA LYS A 335 -0.70 14.67 6.31
C LYS A 335 -1.47 13.83 7.33
N VAL A 336 -1.85 12.58 6.97
CA VAL A 336 -2.52 11.66 7.90
C VAL A 336 -1.56 11.22 9.00
N TRP A 337 -0.32 10.88 8.69
CA TRP A 337 0.69 10.52 9.70
C TRP A 337 1.11 11.71 10.54
N GLU A 338 1.22 12.89 9.93
CA GLU A 338 1.54 14.15 10.62
C GLU A 338 0.47 14.54 11.63
N GLN A 339 -0.81 14.38 11.27
CA GLN A 339 -1.95 14.68 12.15
C GLN A 339 -1.87 13.90 13.48
N PHE A 340 -1.30 12.71 13.46
CA PHE A 340 -1.24 11.82 14.60
C PHE A 340 0.18 11.64 15.19
N GLY A 341 1.14 12.47 14.79
CA GLY A 341 2.47 12.53 15.38
C GLY A 341 3.37 11.34 15.08
N VAL A 342 3.11 10.62 13.97
CA VAL A 342 3.89 9.45 13.53
C VAL A 342 4.38 9.60 12.09
N ALA A 343 4.72 10.83 11.71
CA ALA A 343 5.18 11.18 10.36
C ALA A 343 6.45 10.44 9.92
N ASP A 344 7.23 9.95 10.86
CA ASP A 344 8.41 9.11 10.65
C ASP A 344 8.10 7.73 10.03
N ARG A 345 6.82 7.34 9.95
CA ARG A 345 6.37 6.09 9.34
C ARG A 345 6.05 6.21 7.86
N MET A 346 6.09 7.40 7.27
CA MET A 346 5.84 7.60 5.84
C MET A 346 6.90 8.46 5.20
N GLY A 347 7.53 7.92 4.14
CA GLY A 347 8.56 8.61 3.38
C GLY A 347 8.50 8.32 1.90
N TRP A 348 9.33 9.04 1.16
CA TRP A 348 9.59 8.81 -0.26
C TRP A 348 11.04 9.09 -0.63
N SER A 349 11.53 8.39 -1.66
CA SER A 349 12.82 8.64 -2.29
C SER A 349 12.64 8.56 -3.81
N ILE A 350 12.78 9.70 -4.47
CA ILE A 350 12.63 9.86 -5.93
C ILE A 350 14.00 10.22 -6.47
N VAL A 351 14.59 9.30 -7.23
CA VAL A 351 15.98 9.42 -7.72
C VAL A 351 16.02 8.98 -9.18
N ASP A 352 16.72 9.71 -10.02
CA ASP A 352 16.98 9.33 -11.41
C ASP A 352 18.34 8.65 -11.61
N GLY A 353 18.68 8.33 -12.85
CA GLY A 353 19.98 7.76 -13.22
C GLY A 353 20.07 6.24 -13.08
N HIS A 354 18.92 5.52 -13.09
CA HIS A 354 18.94 4.06 -12.99
C HIS A 354 17.89 3.36 -13.86
N GLY A 355 18.08 2.08 -14.13
CA GLY A 355 17.12 1.28 -14.88
C GLY A 355 15.82 1.05 -14.15
N HIS A 356 14.71 0.83 -14.90
CA HIS A 356 13.40 0.50 -14.34
C HIS A 356 13.49 -0.76 -13.47
N CYS A 357 12.95 -0.68 -12.27
CA CYS A 357 13.00 -1.74 -11.24
C CYS A 357 14.42 -2.11 -10.76
N GLN A 358 15.41 -1.28 -11.00
CA GLN A 358 16.76 -1.44 -10.46
C GLN A 358 16.97 -0.42 -9.37
N LEU A 359 16.85 -0.84 -8.10
CA LEU A 359 17.06 0.03 -6.96
C LEU A 359 18.54 0.45 -6.90
N PRO A 360 18.89 1.75 -7.11
CA PRO A 360 20.26 2.21 -7.06
C PRO A 360 20.79 2.23 -5.62
N GLU A 361 22.09 2.08 -5.43
CA GLU A 361 22.70 2.10 -4.08
C GLU A 361 22.44 3.42 -3.35
N SER A 362 22.21 4.51 -4.08
CA SER A 362 21.85 5.82 -3.52
C SER A 362 20.51 5.83 -2.77
N GLN A 363 19.61 4.85 -3.00
CA GLN A 363 18.34 4.68 -2.30
C GLN A 363 18.38 3.59 -1.20
N TRP A 364 19.49 2.86 -1.08
CA TRP A 364 19.59 1.79 -0.06
C TRP A 364 19.49 2.32 1.38
N PRO A 365 20.07 3.46 1.75
CA PRO A 365 19.96 3.96 3.12
C PRO A 365 18.53 4.16 3.60
N GLU A 366 17.64 4.69 2.74
CA GLU A 366 16.23 4.91 3.05
C GLU A 366 15.49 3.58 3.24
N VAL A 367 15.72 2.63 2.33
CA VAL A 367 15.12 1.29 2.40
C VAL A 367 15.61 0.55 3.65
N GLN A 368 16.91 0.60 3.95
CA GLN A 368 17.51 -0.01 5.14
C GLN A 368 16.93 0.58 6.42
N ALA A 369 16.80 1.91 6.50
CA ALA A 369 16.25 2.59 7.66
C ALA A 369 14.80 2.15 7.94
N PHE A 370 13.96 2.04 6.91
CA PHE A 370 12.58 1.56 7.06
C PHE A 370 12.53 0.08 7.47
N ILE A 371 13.33 -0.78 6.86
CA ILE A 371 13.42 -2.20 7.22
C ILE A 371 13.89 -2.35 8.67
N ASP A 372 14.99 -1.70 9.03
CA ASP A 372 15.59 -1.82 10.37
C ASP A 372 14.63 -1.32 11.45
N LYS A 373 13.92 -0.21 11.21
CA LYS A 373 13.00 0.37 12.19
C LYS A 373 11.69 -0.41 12.30
N PHE A 374 11.04 -0.70 11.18
CA PHE A 374 9.65 -1.16 11.19
C PHE A 374 9.48 -2.68 11.09
N LEU A 375 10.52 -3.41 10.65
CA LEU A 375 10.50 -4.88 10.69
C LEU A 375 11.39 -5.44 11.79
N LEU A 376 12.51 -4.79 12.11
CA LEU A 376 13.47 -5.31 13.08
C LEU A 376 13.44 -4.60 14.44
N GLY A 377 12.66 -3.52 14.59
CA GLY A 377 12.57 -2.75 15.82
C GLY A 377 13.89 -2.09 16.22
N ARG A 378 14.83 -1.90 15.26
CA ARG A 378 16.11 -1.25 15.49
C ARG A 378 15.97 0.27 15.49
N THR A 379 16.90 0.94 16.15
CA THR A 379 16.97 2.39 16.07
C THR A 379 17.45 2.81 14.68
N ALA A 380 16.60 3.54 13.95
CA ALA A 380 16.93 4.17 12.68
C ALA A 380 16.11 5.46 12.54
N ASP A 381 16.73 6.49 11.97
CA ASP A 381 16.06 7.75 11.71
C ASP A 381 15.34 7.71 10.34
N THR A 382 14.03 7.79 10.38
CA THR A 382 13.15 7.84 9.21
C THR A 382 12.35 9.14 9.16
N SER A 383 12.63 10.09 10.06
CA SER A 383 11.80 11.30 10.26
C SER A 383 11.78 12.22 9.04
N ASP A 384 12.87 12.26 8.27
CA ASP A 384 13.05 13.17 7.14
C ASP A 384 13.38 12.46 5.82
N ILE A 385 12.90 11.22 5.64
CA ILE A 385 13.03 10.53 4.36
C ILE A 385 11.98 11.08 3.39
N ARG A 386 12.29 12.23 2.78
CA ARG A 386 11.48 12.98 1.79
C ARG A 386 12.38 13.43 0.63
N ILE A 387 13.05 12.45 0.02
CA ILE A 387 14.14 12.66 -0.91
C ILE A 387 13.62 12.88 -2.33
N VAL A 388 14.10 13.94 -2.97
CA VAL A 388 13.91 14.19 -4.39
C VAL A 388 15.28 14.60 -4.94
N LYS A 389 15.90 13.71 -5.74
CA LYS A 389 17.22 13.93 -6.36
C LYS A 389 17.06 13.77 -7.87
N THR A 390 16.53 14.80 -8.51
CA THR A 390 16.32 14.85 -9.96
C THR A 390 16.13 16.28 -10.41
N ASP A 391 16.58 16.60 -11.61
CA ASP A 391 16.33 17.86 -12.31
C ASP A 391 15.12 17.77 -13.27
N LYS A 392 14.37 16.67 -13.25
CA LYS A 392 13.28 16.38 -14.19
C LYS A 392 11.90 16.86 -13.76
N PHE A 393 11.79 17.51 -12.58
CA PHE A 393 10.55 18.03 -12.04
C PHE A 393 10.34 19.50 -12.36
#